data_39a679a234c02a925d5fd512bd6b9f49
#
_entry.id   39a679a234c02a925d5fd512bd6b9f49
#
_cell.length_a   1.000
_cell.length_b   1.000
_cell.length_c   1.000
_cell.angle_alpha   90.00
_cell.angle_beta   90.00
_cell.angle_gamma   90.00
#
_symmetry.space_group_name_H-M   'P 1'
#
loop_
_entity.id
_entity.type
_entity.pdbx_description
1 polymer ?
#
loop_
_entity_poly.entity_id
_entity_poly.type
_entity_poly.pdbx_seq_one_letter_code
_entity_poly.pdbx_strand_id
1 'polypeptide(L)'
;MIYTLYIIATLGVTIFYTLLTQLYIRSRKKHNRLRSQYLRQVSAAVLADSDSLAIAITASSRRERLALADAIYTTASHCYDHNHSITALIAQENNLEKHLLRELRFATKYRQGLLWLQLATISPSHHYTLQLRQELHNSDPHIRSCSLIALLCTSPEESIKTLLELDFELQPYDISRIISLVRRGVLPFAFERLLQSGNYNLKLLAISIVRHFNLDIYTKYIYSLLGNKEHPKLITEVIYTLTTMKHPLNSPLLRRHILAMPPSQRKALCRHLSAEGYSLQALRWLLPNNEMEYAERLITSHKRQLSQSNRAQV
;
A
#
# COMPACT_ATOMS: atom_id res chain seq x y z
N MET A 1 33.20 -43.05 18.19
CA MET A 1 32.07 -43.45 17.33
C MET A 1 30.91 -42.47 17.35
N ILE A 2 30.38 -42.04 18.49
CA ILE A 2 29.24 -41.07 18.57
C ILE A 2 29.58 -39.71 17.95
N TYR A 3 30.77 -39.14 18.22
CA TYR A 3 31.20 -37.86 17.66
C TYR A 3 31.37 -37.87 16.14
N THR A 4 31.87 -38.95 15.58
CA THR A 4 32.01 -39.12 14.11
C THR A 4 30.63 -39.18 13.44
N LEU A 5 29.68 -39.89 14.03
CA LEU A 5 28.30 -39.97 13.55
C LEU A 5 27.59 -38.60 13.59
N TYR A 6 27.81 -37.84 14.65
CA TYR A 6 27.28 -36.47 14.79
C TYR A 6 27.86 -35.51 13.73
N ILE A 7 29.19 -35.58 13.48
CA ILE A 7 29.85 -34.77 12.45
C ILE A 7 29.31 -35.10 11.05
N ILE A 8 29.14 -36.38 10.74
CA ILE A 8 28.61 -36.83 9.44
C ILE A 8 27.15 -36.35 9.27
N ALA A 9 26.33 -36.46 10.33
CA ALA A 9 24.94 -36.02 10.27
C ALA A 9 24.82 -34.48 10.08
N THR A 10 25.62 -33.69 10.81
CA THR A 10 25.61 -32.21 10.66
C THR A 10 26.11 -31.79 9.29
N LEU A 11 27.13 -32.45 8.76
CA LEU A 11 27.66 -32.19 7.41
C LEU A 11 26.62 -32.53 6.34
N GLY A 12 25.92 -33.66 6.47
CA GLY A 12 24.81 -34.05 5.59
C GLY A 12 23.66 -33.05 5.58
N VAL A 13 23.23 -32.59 6.75
CA VAL A 13 22.18 -31.54 6.89
C VAL A 13 22.63 -30.23 6.24
N THR A 14 23.87 -29.81 6.47
CA THR A 14 24.41 -28.57 5.91
C THR A 14 24.48 -28.63 4.37
N ILE A 15 24.96 -29.73 3.81
CA ILE A 15 25.00 -29.95 2.35
C ILE A 15 23.57 -29.94 1.78
N PHE A 16 22.66 -30.66 2.41
CA PHE A 16 21.25 -30.69 1.98
C PHE A 16 20.62 -29.33 1.99
N TYR A 17 20.80 -28.54 3.06
CA TYR A 17 20.29 -27.17 3.18
C TYR A 17 20.89 -26.24 2.12
N THR A 18 22.20 -26.33 1.86
CA THR A 18 22.85 -25.50 0.82
C THR A 18 22.35 -25.85 -0.58
N LEU A 19 22.15 -27.14 -0.89
CA LEU A 19 21.57 -27.58 -2.17
C LEU A 19 20.12 -27.06 -2.34
N LEU A 20 19.28 -27.19 -1.31
CA LEU A 20 17.91 -26.65 -1.33
C LEU A 20 17.91 -25.14 -1.55
N THR A 21 18.77 -24.41 -0.85
CA THR A 21 18.90 -22.96 -0.98
C THR A 21 19.34 -22.57 -2.39
N GLN A 22 20.31 -23.27 -2.98
CA GLN A 22 20.75 -23.02 -4.35
C GLN A 22 19.63 -23.29 -5.38
N LEU A 23 18.90 -24.39 -5.22
CA LEU A 23 17.76 -24.72 -6.08
C LEU A 23 16.66 -23.65 -5.98
N TYR A 24 16.36 -23.18 -4.76
CA TYR A 24 15.42 -22.09 -4.52
C TYR A 24 15.87 -20.80 -5.20
N ILE A 25 17.13 -20.39 -5.02
CA ILE A 25 17.69 -19.18 -5.64
C ILE A 25 17.64 -19.26 -7.18
N ARG A 26 18.02 -20.42 -7.75
CA ARG A 26 17.96 -20.65 -9.21
C ARG A 26 16.52 -20.56 -9.72
N SER A 27 15.59 -21.19 -9.02
CA SER A 27 14.16 -21.15 -9.37
C SER A 27 13.62 -19.71 -9.33
N ARG A 28 13.96 -18.96 -8.27
CA ARG A 28 13.56 -17.56 -8.11
C ARG A 28 14.17 -16.62 -9.18
N LYS A 29 15.46 -16.83 -9.51
CA LYS A 29 16.12 -16.09 -10.61
C LYS A 29 15.44 -16.36 -11.95
N LYS A 30 15.10 -17.62 -12.24
CA LYS A 30 14.37 -17.98 -13.47
C LYS A 30 12.98 -17.34 -13.52
N HIS A 31 12.23 -17.37 -12.42
CA HIS A 31 10.93 -16.72 -12.32
C HIS A 31 11.04 -15.21 -12.53
N ASN A 32 12.00 -14.53 -11.88
CA ASN A 32 12.21 -13.09 -12.04
C ASN A 32 12.59 -12.69 -13.47
N ARG A 33 13.39 -13.51 -14.17
CA ARG A 33 13.71 -13.28 -15.59
C ARG A 33 12.44 -13.34 -16.45
N LEU A 34 11.64 -14.40 -16.28
CA LEU A 34 10.36 -14.54 -17.00
C LEU A 34 9.41 -13.38 -16.69
N ARG A 35 9.26 -13.03 -15.41
CA ARG A 35 8.46 -11.88 -14.99
C ARG A 35 8.92 -10.58 -15.67
N SER A 36 10.23 -10.30 -15.71
CA SER A 36 10.76 -9.09 -16.35
C SER A 36 10.54 -9.09 -17.86
N GLN A 37 10.61 -10.26 -18.50
CA GLN A 37 10.29 -10.41 -19.91
C GLN A 37 8.82 -10.12 -20.17
N TYR A 38 7.90 -10.78 -19.46
CA TYR A 38 6.47 -10.56 -19.60
C TYR A 38 6.06 -9.13 -19.20
N LEU A 39 6.70 -8.53 -18.20
CA LEU A 39 6.43 -7.15 -17.82
C LEU A 39 6.67 -6.18 -19.02
N ARG A 40 7.76 -6.37 -19.75
CA ARG A 40 8.04 -5.57 -20.97
C ARG A 40 6.98 -5.78 -22.05
N GLN A 41 6.59 -7.04 -22.30
CA GLN A 41 5.59 -7.38 -23.31
C GLN A 41 4.20 -6.84 -22.95
N VAL A 42 3.75 -7.06 -21.72
CA VAL A 42 2.46 -6.57 -21.21
C VAL A 42 2.43 -5.05 -21.22
N SER A 43 3.49 -4.39 -20.73
CA SER A 43 3.56 -2.92 -20.75
C SER A 43 3.55 -2.37 -22.16
N ALA A 44 4.23 -3.01 -23.11
CA ALA A 44 4.22 -2.59 -24.51
C ALA A 44 2.82 -2.74 -25.13
N ALA A 45 2.11 -3.86 -24.89
CA ALA A 45 0.77 -4.09 -25.38
C ALA A 45 -0.24 -3.08 -24.81
N VAL A 46 -0.14 -2.79 -23.51
CA VAL A 46 -1.00 -1.82 -22.81
C VAL A 46 -0.74 -0.39 -23.29
N LEU A 47 0.53 0.01 -23.45
CA LEU A 47 0.88 1.36 -23.92
C LEU A 47 0.51 1.60 -25.39
N ALA A 48 0.58 0.55 -26.21
CA ALA A 48 0.18 0.62 -27.62
C ALA A 48 -1.33 0.43 -27.82
N ASP A 49 -2.07 0.08 -26.78
CA ASP A 49 -3.50 -0.30 -26.84
C ASP A 49 -3.79 -1.30 -27.99
N SER A 50 -2.98 -2.35 -28.06
CA SER A 50 -2.93 -3.24 -29.23
C SER A 50 -3.33 -4.68 -28.90
N ASP A 51 -4.48 -5.11 -29.41
CA ASP A 51 -4.96 -6.49 -29.29
C ASP A 51 -4.01 -7.50 -29.95
N SER A 52 -3.40 -7.15 -31.07
CA SER A 52 -2.47 -8.04 -31.77
C SER A 52 -1.22 -8.33 -30.94
N LEU A 53 -0.69 -7.35 -30.21
CA LEU A 53 0.40 -7.55 -29.27
C LEU A 53 -0.05 -8.36 -28.06
N ALA A 54 -1.29 -8.16 -27.59
CA ALA A 54 -1.84 -8.91 -26.48
C ALA A 54 -1.97 -10.41 -26.80
N ILE A 55 -2.53 -10.76 -27.95
CA ILE A 55 -2.70 -12.15 -28.42
C ILE A 55 -1.35 -12.84 -28.64
N ALA A 56 -0.32 -12.11 -29.07
CA ALA A 56 1.02 -12.65 -29.25
C ALA A 56 1.71 -13.08 -27.93
N ILE A 57 1.21 -12.63 -26.78
CA ILE A 57 1.77 -12.99 -25.48
C ILE A 57 1.23 -14.36 -25.05
N THR A 58 2.07 -15.38 -25.09
CA THR A 58 1.71 -16.75 -24.74
C THR A 58 2.52 -17.28 -23.54
N ALA A 59 1.85 -18.03 -22.66
CA ALA A 59 2.47 -18.71 -21.53
C ALA A 59 2.01 -20.16 -21.47
N SER A 60 2.90 -21.09 -21.81
CA SER A 60 2.61 -22.51 -21.92
C SER A 60 2.79 -23.28 -20.60
N SER A 61 3.84 -22.96 -19.87
CA SER A 61 4.18 -23.64 -18.62
C SER A 61 3.54 -22.99 -17.38
N ARG A 62 3.41 -23.79 -16.32
CA ARG A 62 2.95 -23.29 -15.00
C ARG A 62 3.76 -22.06 -14.53
N ARG A 63 5.09 -22.08 -14.71
CA ARG A 63 5.97 -20.98 -14.28
C ARG A 63 5.76 -19.74 -15.12
N GLU A 64 5.57 -19.89 -16.41
CA GLU A 64 5.29 -18.78 -17.32
C GLU A 64 3.96 -18.12 -17.00
N ARG A 65 2.88 -18.90 -16.77
CA ARG A 65 1.58 -18.37 -16.38
C ARG A 65 1.62 -17.57 -15.08
N LEU A 66 2.35 -18.06 -14.07
CA LEU A 66 2.53 -17.33 -12.81
C LEU A 66 3.36 -16.05 -13.01
N ALA A 67 4.40 -16.10 -13.83
CA ALA A 67 5.21 -14.93 -14.14
C ALA A 67 4.43 -13.89 -14.97
N LEU A 68 3.57 -14.34 -15.87
CA LEU A 68 2.67 -13.49 -16.65
C LEU A 68 1.61 -12.85 -15.76
N ALA A 69 0.99 -13.60 -14.84
CA ALA A 69 0.04 -13.05 -13.87
C ALA A 69 0.68 -11.99 -12.96
N ASP A 70 1.92 -12.22 -12.50
CA ASP A 70 2.72 -11.23 -11.75
C ASP A 70 2.99 -9.98 -12.59
N ALA A 71 3.27 -10.13 -13.88
CA ALA A 71 3.52 -9.02 -14.79
C ALA A 71 2.26 -8.18 -15.02
N ILE A 72 1.12 -8.82 -15.29
CA ILE A 72 -0.18 -8.14 -15.44
C ILE A 72 -0.53 -7.37 -14.17
N TYR A 73 -0.46 -8.02 -13.00
CA TYR A 73 -0.73 -7.38 -11.72
C TYR A 73 0.19 -6.17 -11.47
N THR A 74 1.47 -6.29 -11.80
CA THR A 74 2.44 -5.21 -11.65
C THR A 74 2.09 -4.04 -12.57
N THR A 75 1.83 -4.29 -13.87
CA THR A 75 1.45 -3.26 -14.83
C THR A 75 0.18 -2.55 -14.39
N ALA A 76 -0.88 -3.29 -14.08
CA ALA A 76 -2.14 -2.72 -13.62
C ALA A 76 -2.03 -1.93 -12.31
N SER A 77 -1.08 -2.29 -11.43
CA SER A 77 -0.86 -1.58 -10.16
C SER A 77 -0.15 -0.24 -10.34
N HIS A 78 0.54 0.00 -11.46
CA HIS A 78 1.34 1.21 -11.70
C HIS A 78 0.78 2.10 -12.82
N CYS A 79 -0.10 1.59 -13.67
CA CYS A 79 -0.74 2.37 -14.72
C CYS A 79 -2.01 3.04 -14.22
N TYR A 80 -2.15 4.35 -14.51
CA TYR A 80 -3.40 5.10 -14.38
C TYR A 80 -4.21 4.93 -15.66
N ASP A 81 -5.53 5.00 -15.56
CA ASP A 81 -6.46 4.84 -16.70
C ASP A 81 -6.17 3.58 -17.54
N HIS A 82 -5.81 2.52 -16.82
CA HIS A 82 -5.41 1.28 -17.43
C HIS A 82 -6.55 0.68 -18.25
N ASN A 83 -6.30 0.44 -19.53
CA ASN A 83 -7.22 -0.30 -20.36
C ASN A 83 -7.29 -1.77 -19.91
N HIS A 84 -8.29 -2.05 -19.08
CA HIS A 84 -8.52 -3.41 -18.56
C HIS A 84 -8.80 -4.42 -19.68
N SER A 85 -9.24 -3.99 -20.88
CA SER A 85 -9.54 -4.89 -22.00
C SER A 85 -8.31 -5.64 -22.46
N ILE A 86 -7.17 -4.96 -22.62
CA ILE A 86 -5.90 -5.58 -23.05
C ILE A 86 -5.42 -6.63 -22.05
N THR A 87 -5.41 -6.32 -20.78
CA THR A 87 -4.98 -7.29 -19.76
C THR A 87 -5.95 -8.44 -19.58
N ALA A 88 -7.25 -8.20 -19.72
CA ALA A 88 -8.28 -9.24 -19.72
C ALA A 88 -8.11 -10.18 -20.94
N LEU A 89 -7.83 -9.63 -22.12
CA LEU A 89 -7.55 -10.41 -23.33
C LEU A 89 -6.32 -11.31 -23.13
N ILE A 90 -5.19 -10.76 -22.66
CA ILE A 90 -3.99 -11.55 -22.35
C ILE A 90 -4.31 -12.67 -21.35
N ALA A 91 -5.10 -12.37 -20.33
CA ALA A 91 -5.46 -13.34 -19.29
C ALA A 91 -6.36 -14.46 -19.83
N GLN A 92 -7.32 -14.13 -20.68
CA GLN A 92 -8.23 -15.07 -21.33
C GLN A 92 -7.48 -16.01 -22.28
N GLU A 93 -6.64 -15.49 -23.19
CA GLU A 93 -5.84 -16.27 -24.13
C GLU A 93 -4.90 -17.28 -23.43
N ASN A 94 -4.42 -16.93 -22.24
CA ASN A 94 -3.54 -17.80 -21.45
C ASN A 94 -4.26 -18.64 -20.37
N ASN A 95 -5.59 -18.58 -20.28
CA ASN A 95 -6.40 -19.27 -19.27
C ASN A 95 -5.88 -19.02 -17.83
N LEU A 96 -5.47 -17.77 -17.53
CA LEU A 96 -4.82 -17.45 -16.27
C LEU A 96 -5.76 -17.61 -15.07
N GLU A 97 -7.01 -17.22 -15.20
CA GLU A 97 -8.01 -17.34 -14.13
C GLU A 97 -8.10 -18.78 -13.61
N LYS A 98 -8.39 -19.72 -14.50
CA LYS A 98 -8.47 -21.15 -14.15
C LYS A 98 -7.19 -21.67 -13.51
N HIS A 99 -6.05 -21.18 -14.00
CA HIS A 99 -4.75 -21.56 -13.47
C HIS A 99 -4.53 -21.03 -12.06
N LEU A 100 -4.81 -19.74 -11.80
CA LEU A 100 -4.66 -19.11 -10.49
C LEU A 100 -5.61 -19.71 -9.45
N LEU A 101 -6.85 -20.03 -9.83
CA LEU A 101 -7.80 -20.73 -8.96
C LEU A 101 -7.30 -22.12 -8.53
N ARG A 102 -6.63 -22.83 -9.45
CA ARG A 102 -5.98 -24.11 -9.11
C ARG A 102 -4.81 -23.91 -8.15
N GLU A 103 -3.99 -22.90 -8.38
CA GLU A 103 -2.86 -22.56 -7.51
C GLU A 103 -3.32 -22.16 -6.10
N LEU A 104 -4.44 -21.45 -5.99
CA LEU A 104 -5.00 -20.98 -4.73
C LEU A 104 -5.27 -22.13 -3.74
N ARG A 105 -5.69 -23.31 -4.25
CA ARG A 105 -6.01 -24.47 -3.41
C ARG A 105 -4.81 -25.03 -2.66
N PHE A 106 -3.60 -24.85 -3.17
CA PHE A 106 -2.36 -25.41 -2.62
C PHE A 106 -1.37 -24.33 -2.16
N ALA A 107 -1.81 -23.06 -2.15
CA ALA A 107 -0.94 -21.96 -1.82
C ALA A 107 -0.70 -21.84 -0.31
N THR A 108 0.51 -21.41 0.07
CA THR A 108 0.77 -20.94 1.43
C THR A 108 -0.02 -19.65 1.69
N LYS A 109 -0.31 -19.33 2.96
CA LYS A 109 -1.09 -18.14 3.35
C LYS A 109 -0.62 -16.85 2.68
N TYR A 110 0.70 -16.60 2.69
CA TYR A 110 1.26 -15.42 2.01
C TYR A 110 0.95 -15.41 0.51
N ARG A 111 1.10 -16.54 -0.15
CA ARG A 111 0.83 -16.68 -1.58
C ARG A 111 -0.66 -16.60 -1.90
N GLN A 112 -1.53 -17.07 -1.02
CA GLN A 112 -2.97 -16.96 -1.13
C GLN A 112 -3.43 -15.50 -1.28
N GLY A 113 -2.95 -14.61 -0.40
CA GLY A 113 -3.25 -13.18 -0.50
C GLY A 113 -2.83 -12.58 -1.84
N LEU A 114 -1.62 -12.90 -2.32
CA LEU A 114 -1.14 -12.43 -3.63
C LEU A 114 -2.01 -12.94 -4.78
N LEU A 115 -2.39 -14.22 -4.76
CA LEU A 115 -3.24 -14.82 -5.79
C LEU A 115 -4.62 -14.18 -5.85
N TRP A 116 -5.22 -13.81 -4.70
CA TRP A 116 -6.46 -13.06 -4.67
C TRP A 116 -6.34 -11.70 -5.35
N LEU A 117 -5.25 -10.98 -5.12
CA LEU A 117 -4.99 -9.70 -5.79
C LEU A 117 -4.80 -9.86 -7.30
N GLN A 118 -4.09 -10.90 -7.72
CA GLN A 118 -3.91 -11.20 -9.14
C GLN A 118 -5.24 -11.56 -9.82
N LEU A 119 -6.05 -12.41 -9.19
CA LEU A 119 -7.39 -12.77 -9.69
C LEU A 119 -8.28 -11.54 -9.84
N ALA A 120 -8.34 -10.68 -8.83
CA ALA A 120 -9.14 -9.45 -8.87
C ALA A 120 -8.68 -8.48 -9.97
N THR A 121 -7.41 -8.51 -10.36
CA THR A 121 -6.87 -7.66 -11.43
C THR A 121 -7.10 -8.25 -12.81
N ILE A 122 -7.02 -9.59 -12.94
CA ILE A 122 -7.09 -10.30 -14.22
C ILE A 122 -8.54 -10.52 -14.64
N SER A 123 -9.40 -10.85 -13.69
CA SER A 123 -10.82 -11.14 -13.94
C SER A 123 -11.64 -10.54 -12.80
N PRO A 124 -12.03 -9.27 -12.90
CA PRO A 124 -12.87 -8.61 -11.91
C PRO A 124 -14.31 -9.15 -11.99
N SER A 125 -14.48 -10.47 -11.86
CA SER A 125 -15.78 -11.09 -11.90
C SER A 125 -16.37 -11.23 -10.50
N HIS A 126 -17.70 -11.06 -10.38
CA HIS A 126 -18.43 -11.23 -9.12
C HIS A 126 -18.38 -12.67 -8.56
N HIS A 127 -17.85 -13.64 -9.32
CA HIS A 127 -17.78 -15.04 -8.89
C HIS A 127 -16.98 -15.27 -7.62
N TYR A 128 -15.98 -14.41 -7.32
CA TYR A 128 -15.14 -14.56 -6.13
C TYR A 128 -15.62 -13.72 -4.94
N THR A 129 -16.59 -12.85 -5.14
CA THR A 129 -17.05 -11.90 -4.11
C THR A 129 -17.41 -12.60 -2.80
N LEU A 130 -18.13 -13.72 -2.89
CA LEU A 130 -18.53 -14.48 -1.70
C LEU A 130 -17.30 -15.06 -0.96
N GLN A 131 -16.37 -15.64 -1.70
CA GLN A 131 -15.13 -16.19 -1.12
C GLN A 131 -14.25 -15.09 -0.52
N LEU A 132 -14.12 -13.95 -1.20
CA LEU A 132 -13.36 -12.81 -0.69
C LEU A 132 -14.00 -12.25 0.59
N ARG A 133 -15.35 -12.19 0.68
CA ARG A 133 -16.05 -11.79 1.91
C ARG A 133 -15.77 -12.77 3.06
N GLN A 134 -15.73 -14.07 2.81
CA GLN A 134 -15.35 -15.06 3.83
C GLN A 134 -13.90 -14.85 4.32
N GLU A 135 -12.98 -14.54 3.40
CA GLU A 135 -11.59 -14.29 3.74
C GLU A 135 -11.34 -12.99 4.52
N LEU A 136 -12.30 -12.05 4.55
CA LEU A 136 -12.20 -10.87 5.44
C LEU A 136 -12.21 -11.27 6.92
N HIS A 137 -12.77 -12.42 7.28
CA HIS A 137 -12.78 -12.97 8.64
C HIS A 137 -11.64 -13.97 8.89
N ASN A 138 -10.69 -14.10 7.97
CA ASN A 138 -9.54 -14.99 8.12
C ASN A 138 -8.67 -14.56 9.33
N SER A 139 -8.13 -15.52 10.07
CA SER A 139 -7.24 -15.24 11.21
C SER A 139 -5.92 -14.56 10.81
N ASP A 140 -5.48 -14.73 9.56
CA ASP A 140 -4.25 -14.16 9.03
C ASP A 140 -4.47 -12.72 8.53
N PRO A 141 -3.82 -11.70 9.15
CA PRO A 141 -4.00 -10.30 8.75
C PRO A 141 -3.61 -10.01 7.30
N HIS A 142 -2.63 -10.74 6.76
CA HIS A 142 -2.19 -10.56 5.37
C HIS A 142 -3.27 -11.02 4.39
N ILE A 143 -3.92 -12.15 4.66
CA ILE A 143 -5.03 -12.63 3.83
C ILE A 143 -6.20 -11.64 3.91
N ARG A 144 -6.60 -11.19 5.11
CA ARG A 144 -7.67 -10.18 5.26
C ARG A 144 -7.39 -8.94 4.44
N SER A 145 -6.18 -8.38 4.57
CA SER A 145 -5.74 -7.18 3.84
C SER A 145 -5.82 -7.38 2.32
N CYS A 146 -5.26 -8.48 1.81
CA CYS A 146 -5.26 -8.76 0.38
C CYS A 146 -6.68 -9.02 -0.15
N SER A 147 -7.51 -9.73 0.61
CA SER A 147 -8.91 -10.01 0.24
C SER A 147 -9.76 -8.76 0.25
N LEU A 148 -9.53 -7.84 1.20
CA LEU A 148 -10.18 -6.53 1.20
C LEU A 148 -9.87 -5.77 -0.10
N ILE A 149 -8.61 -5.63 -0.44
CA ILE A 149 -8.20 -4.91 -1.67
C ILE A 149 -8.75 -5.61 -2.92
N ALA A 150 -8.70 -6.94 -2.97
CA ALA A 150 -9.28 -7.71 -4.06
C ALA A 150 -10.80 -7.48 -4.18
N LEU A 151 -11.52 -7.50 -3.06
CA LEU A 151 -12.96 -7.25 -3.02
C LEU A 151 -13.31 -5.83 -3.47
N LEU A 152 -12.55 -4.83 -3.05
CA LEU A 152 -12.72 -3.44 -3.50
C LEU A 152 -12.48 -3.28 -5.01
N CYS A 153 -11.61 -4.08 -5.60
CA CYS A 153 -11.39 -4.09 -7.05
C CYS A 153 -12.48 -4.83 -7.83
N THR A 154 -13.05 -5.90 -7.27
CA THR A 154 -14.08 -6.71 -7.96
C THR A 154 -15.48 -6.12 -7.83
N SER A 155 -15.75 -5.35 -6.79
CA SER A 155 -17.06 -4.73 -6.53
C SER A 155 -16.88 -3.27 -6.07
N PRO A 156 -16.37 -2.40 -6.93
CA PRO A 156 -16.06 -1.00 -6.56
C PRO A 156 -17.32 -0.21 -6.19
N GLU A 157 -18.48 -0.52 -6.75
CA GLU A 157 -19.78 0.09 -6.44
C GLU A 157 -20.24 -0.20 -4.99
N GLU A 158 -19.84 -1.34 -4.42
CA GLU A 158 -20.14 -1.71 -3.02
C GLU A 158 -19.01 -1.32 -2.05
N SER A 159 -17.96 -0.65 -2.51
CA SER A 159 -16.76 -0.39 -1.73
C SER A 159 -17.02 0.34 -0.41
N ILE A 160 -17.87 1.37 -0.43
CA ILE A 160 -18.22 2.12 0.79
C ILE A 160 -18.97 1.23 1.78
N LYS A 161 -19.91 0.42 1.31
CA LYS A 161 -20.62 -0.55 2.16
C LYS A 161 -19.65 -1.55 2.78
N THR A 162 -18.77 -2.13 1.95
CA THR A 162 -17.75 -3.07 2.40
C THR A 162 -16.85 -2.45 3.47
N LEU A 163 -16.41 -1.20 3.28
CA LEU A 163 -15.58 -0.50 4.27
C LEU A 163 -16.33 -0.23 5.57
N LEU A 164 -17.62 0.12 5.51
CA LEU A 164 -18.45 0.39 6.70
C LEU A 164 -18.75 -0.88 7.51
N GLU A 165 -18.75 -2.04 6.89
CA GLU A 165 -18.98 -3.35 7.50
C GLU A 165 -17.70 -3.99 8.09
N LEU A 166 -16.51 -3.36 7.96
CA LEU A 166 -15.26 -3.91 8.47
C LEU A 166 -15.25 -3.98 10.01
N ASP A 167 -14.92 -5.16 10.51
CA ASP A 167 -14.78 -5.49 11.94
C ASP A 167 -13.33 -5.48 12.45
N PHE A 168 -12.35 -5.22 11.58
CA PHE A 168 -10.93 -5.17 11.90
C PHE A 168 -10.30 -3.81 11.63
N GLU A 169 -9.16 -3.54 12.29
CA GLU A 169 -8.41 -2.29 12.13
C GLU A 169 -7.60 -2.31 10.83
N LEU A 170 -7.79 -1.26 9.99
CA LEU A 170 -6.96 -1.04 8.79
C LEU A 170 -5.53 -0.66 9.20
N GLN A 171 -4.56 -1.37 8.68
CA GLN A 171 -3.17 -1.01 8.88
C GLN A 171 -2.76 0.15 7.95
N PRO A 172 -1.70 0.92 8.25
CA PRO A 172 -1.23 2.00 7.37
C PRO A 172 -0.98 1.55 5.93
N TYR A 173 -0.59 0.30 5.75
CA TYR A 173 -0.41 -0.31 4.43
C TYR A 173 -1.74 -0.47 3.68
N ASP A 174 -2.81 -0.88 4.35
CA ASP A 174 -4.15 -1.01 3.76
C ASP A 174 -4.68 0.35 3.32
N ILE A 175 -4.56 1.35 4.19
CA ILE A 175 -4.94 2.74 3.89
C ILE A 175 -4.21 3.24 2.65
N SER A 176 -2.89 3.03 2.56
CA SER A 176 -2.08 3.43 1.41
C SER A 176 -2.54 2.75 0.11
N ARG A 177 -2.90 1.48 0.16
CA ARG A 177 -3.42 0.73 -0.99
C ARG A 177 -4.80 1.20 -1.41
N ILE A 178 -5.71 1.45 -0.46
CA ILE A 178 -7.04 1.99 -0.75
C ILE A 178 -6.92 3.38 -1.41
N ILE A 179 -6.06 4.26 -0.88
CA ILE A 179 -5.78 5.56 -1.49
C ILE A 179 -5.25 5.40 -2.93
N SER A 180 -4.38 4.41 -3.17
CA SER A 180 -3.90 4.12 -4.52
C SER A 180 -5.03 3.67 -5.46
N LEU A 181 -6.02 2.90 -4.98
CA LEU A 181 -7.19 2.53 -5.78
C LEU A 181 -8.07 3.74 -6.11
N VAL A 182 -8.32 4.62 -5.13
CA VAL A 182 -9.05 5.88 -5.34
C VAL A 182 -8.32 6.76 -6.37
N ARG A 183 -7.00 6.89 -6.23
CA ARG A 183 -6.16 7.70 -7.13
C ARG A 183 -6.18 7.20 -8.57
N ARG A 184 -6.31 5.89 -8.77
CA ARG A 184 -6.40 5.26 -10.11
C ARG A 184 -7.81 5.26 -10.70
N GLY A 185 -8.79 5.82 -10.01
CA GLY A 185 -10.19 5.81 -10.45
C GLY A 185 -10.89 4.45 -10.31
N VAL A 186 -10.26 3.45 -9.67
CA VAL A 186 -10.87 2.13 -9.42
C VAL A 186 -12.01 2.23 -8.40
N LEU A 187 -11.86 3.08 -7.38
CA LEU A 187 -12.88 3.30 -6.35
C LEU A 187 -13.55 4.65 -6.52
N PRO A 188 -14.85 4.76 -6.21
CA PRO A 188 -15.56 6.03 -6.22
C PRO A 188 -15.00 6.96 -5.15
N PHE A 189 -14.96 8.26 -5.45
CA PHE A 189 -14.49 9.30 -4.55
C PHE A 189 -15.60 9.73 -3.58
N ALA A 190 -16.08 8.80 -2.73
CA ALA A 190 -17.22 9.03 -1.82
C ALA A 190 -16.80 8.79 -0.35
N PHE A 191 -15.79 9.55 0.12
CA PHE A 191 -15.21 9.40 1.45
C PHE A 191 -15.98 10.14 2.56
N GLU A 192 -16.95 11.00 2.23
CA GLU A 192 -17.72 11.78 3.22
C GLU A 192 -18.43 10.90 4.23
N ARG A 193 -19.00 9.78 3.78
CA ARG A 193 -19.64 8.79 4.65
C ARG A 193 -18.66 8.18 5.65
N LEU A 194 -17.40 8.01 5.24
CA LEU A 194 -16.35 7.50 6.11
C LEU A 194 -15.95 8.54 7.16
N LEU A 195 -15.91 9.82 6.81
CA LEU A 195 -15.67 10.94 7.74
C LEU A 195 -16.72 11.00 8.85
N GLN A 196 -17.99 10.74 8.51
CA GLN A 196 -19.11 10.77 9.43
C GLN A 196 -19.28 9.50 10.26
N SER A 197 -18.50 8.47 9.98
CA SER A 197 -18.57 7.18 10.68
C SER A 197 -18.23 7.34 12.17
N GLY A 198 -18.90 6.58 13.03
CA GLY A 198 -18.52 6.42 14.43
C GLY A 198 -17.21 5.65 14.62
N ASN A 199 -16.76 4.90 13.60
CA ASN A 199 -15.54 4.11 13.63
C ASN A 199 -14.32 5.01 13.32
N TYR A 200 -13.41 5.17 14.32
CA TYR A 200 -12.21 6.01 14.17
C TYR A 200 -11.30 5.56 13.02
N ASN A 201 -11.27 4.27 12.73
CA ASN A 201 -10.45 3.68 11.68
C ASN A 201 -10.90 4.10 10.27
N LEU A 202 -12.21 4.21 10.06
CA LEU A 202 -12.77 4.73 8.82
C LEU A 202 -12.61 6.24 8.70
N LYS A 203 -12.74 6.98 9.81
CA LYS A 203 -12.37 8.40 9.85
C LYS A 203 -10.89 8.61 9.49
N LEU A 204 -10.01 7.74 10.00
CA LEU A 204 -8.57 7.77 9.70
C LEU A 204 -8.32 7.62 8.19
N LEU A 205 -8.97 6.64 7.55
CA LEU A 205 -8.90 6.45 6.10
C LEU A 205 -9.39 7.71 5.35
N ALA A 206 -10.54 8.25 5.74
CA ALA A 206 -11.12 9.42 5.09
C ALA A 206 -10.23 10.67 5.23
N ILE A 207 -9.65 10.91 6.42
CA ILE A 207 -8.70 12.01 6.66
C ILE A 207 -7.44 11.83 5.83
N SER A 208 -6.94 10.59 5.71
CA SER A 208 -5.80 10.28 4.85
C SER A 208 -6.10 10.55 3.37
N ILE A 209 -7.33 10.28 2.90
CA ILE A 209 -7.80 10.66 1.56
C ILE A 209 -7.80 12.19 1.41
N VAL A 210 -8.40 12.93 2.36
CA VAL A 210 -8.42 14.39 2.34
C VAL A 210 -7.01 14.97 2.25
N ARG A 211 -6.06 14.46 3.05
CA ARG A 211 -4.66 14.88 2.99
C ARG A 211 -4.02 14.58 1.64
N HIS A 212 -4.21 13.37 1.14
CA HIS A 212 -3.55 12.93 -0.10
C HIS A 212 -4.00 13.72 -1.33
N PHE A 213 -5.27 14.10 -1.36
CA PHE A 213 -5.87 14.87 -2.46
C PHE A 213 -5.95 16.38 -2.20
N ASN A 214 -5.42 16.85 -1.07
CA ASN A 214 -5.39 18.26 -0.64
C ASN A 214 -6.77 18.94 -0.72
N LEU A 215 -7.77 18.32 -0.09
CA LEU A 215 -9.16 18.79 -0.16
C LEU A 215 -9.43 19.88 0.89
N ASP A 216 -9.04 21.12 0.60
CA ASP A 216 -9.09 22.27 1.52
C ASP A 216 -10.49 22.58 2.07
N ILE A 217 -11.55 22.23 1.34
CA ILE A 217 -12.94 22.44 1.78
C ILE A 217 -13.27 21.72 3.09
N TYR A 218 -12.53 20.64 3.43
CA TYR A 218 -12.73 19.86 4.66
C TYR A 218 -11.87 20.33 5.84
N THR A 219 -11.02 21.34 5.67
CA THR A 219 -10.09 21.82 6.70
C THR A 219 -10.81 22.20 8.00
N LYS A 220 -11.95 22.90 7.90
CA LYS A 220 -12.75 23.29 9.07
C LYS A 220 -13.29 22.09 9.83
N TYR A 221 -13.77 21.08 9.11
CA TYR A 221 -14.27 19.84 9.71
C TYR A 221 -13.12 19.07 10.40
N ILE A 222 -12.00 18.90 9.71
CA ILE A 222 -10.82 18.20 10.27
C ILE A 222 -10.30 18.93 11.51
N TYR A 223 -10.26 20.28 11.48
CA TYR A 223 -9.85 21.06 12.64
C TYR A 223 -10.81 20.88 13.83
N SER A 224 -12.11 20.74 13.61
CA SER A 224 -13.10 20.53 14.67
C SER A 224 -12.91 19.21 15.41
N LEU A 225 -12.31 18.20 14.78
CA LEU A 225 -12.00 16.91 15.41
C LEU A 225 -10.99 17.03 16.55
N LEU A 226 -10.15 18.07 16.57
CA LEU A 226 -9.23 18.35 17.68
C LEU A 226 -9.97 18.72 18.98
N GLY A 227 -11.19 19.24 18.88
CA GLY A 227 -12.03 19.59 20.04
C GLY A 227 -12.75 18.42 20.67
N ASN A 228 -12.86 17.31 19.98
CA ASN A 228 -13.60 16.12 20.39
C ASN A 228 -12.69 15.14 21.14
N LYS A 229 -13.29 14.24 21.93
CA LYS A 229 -12.57 13.12 22.55
C LYS A 229 -12.37 11.99 21.53
N GLU A 230 -11.55 12.26 20.53
CA GLU A 230 -11.26 11.29 19.47
C GLU A 230 -10.07 10.38 19.85
N HIS A 231 -9.94 9.27 19.16
CA HIS A 231 -8.84 8.31 19.37
C HIS A 231 -7.47 8.98 19.09
N PRO A 232 -6.42 8.73 19.92
CA PRO A 232 -5.11 9.40 19.77
C PRO A 232 -4.47 9.25 18.38
N LYS A 233 -4.62 8.09 17.73
CA LYS A 233 -4.14 7.88 16.35
C LYS A 233 -4.85 8.83 15.37
N LEU A 234 -6.15 9.06 15.56
CA LEU A 234 -6.92 9.97 14.71
C LEU A 234 -6.45 11.40 14.89
N ILE A 235 -6.27 11.85 16.14
CA ILE A 235 -5.72 13.19 16.44
C ILE A 235 -4.34 13.38 15.79
N THR A 236 -3.49 12.37 15.85
CA THR A 236 -2.18 12.41 15.18
C THR A 236 -2.34 12.62 13.68
N GLU A 237 -3.22 11.86 13.02
CA GLU A 237 -3.47 11.99 11.58
C GLU A 237 -4.10 13.35 11.22
N VAL A 238 -5.01 13.86 12.04
CA VAL A 238 -5.56 15.23 11.90
C VAL A 238 -4.44 16.26 11.89
N ILE A 239 -3.49 16.17 12.83
CA ILE A 239 -2.35 17.10 12.91
C ILE A 239 -1.49 17.02 11.66
N TYR A 240 -1.12 15.81 11.22
CA TYR A 240 -0.37 15.63 9.97
C TYR A 240 -1.13 16.18 8.75
N THR A 241 -2.44 16.00 8.68
CA THR A 241 -3.27 16.52 7.59
C THR A 241 -3.30 18.05 7.58
N LEU A 242 -3.59 18.69 8.72
CA LEU A 242 -3.59 20.13 8.84
C LEU A 242 -2.22 20.74 8.48
N THR A 243 -1.13 20.10 8.86
CA THR A 243 0.23 20.57 8.54
C THR A 243 0.57 20.41 7.07
N THR A 244 0.18 19.29 6.44
CA THR A 244 0.35 19.11 4.98
C THR A 244 -0.45 20.16 4.19
N MET A 245 -1.68 20.48 4.63
CA MET A 245 -2.54 21.49 4.04
C MET A 245 -2.13 22.94 4.38
N LYS A 246 -0.96 23.14 5.00
CA LYS A 246 -0.42 24.46 5.38
C LYS A 246 -1.32 25.28 6.30
N HIS A 247 -2.18 24.59 7.09
CA HIS A 247 -3.02 25.28 8.07
C HIS A 247 -2.15 26.01 9.12
N PRO A 248 -2.53 27.23 9.55
CA PRO A 248 -1.80 27.97 10.58
C PRO A 248 -1.67 27.16 11.88
N LEU A 249 -0.44 27.10 12.43
CA LEU A 249 -0.13 26.29 13.61
C LEU A 249 -0.29 27.06 14.94
N ASN A 250 -0.85 28.26 14.92
CA ASN A 250 -0.98 29.16 16.08
C ASN A 250 -2.19 28.83 16.99
N SER A 251 -2.80 27.67 16.85
CA SER A 251 -3.92 27.23 17.65
C SER A 251 -3.48 26.64 19.02
N PRO A 252 -4.00 27.17 20.15
CA PRO A 252 -3.74 26.60 21.48
C PRO A 252 -4.16 25.13 21.61
N LEU A 253 -5.24 24.73 20.92
CA LEU A 253 -5.76 23.38 20.91
C LEU A 253 -4.77 22.42 20.21
N LEU A 254 -4.24 22.82 19.05
CA LEU A 254 -3.23 22.07 18.33
C LEU A 254 -1.96 21.88 19.17
N ARG A 255 -1.48 22.97 19.80
CA ARG A 255 -0.33 22.94 20.71
C ARG A 255 -0.55 21.96 21.86
N ARG A 256 -1.73 21.98 22.50
CA ARG A 256 -2.05 21.06 23.60
C ARG A 256 -1.93 19.59 23.18
N HIS A 257 -2.45 19.24 22.01
CA HIS A 257 -2.35 17.87 21.49
C HIS A 257 -0.91 17.50 21.16
N ILE A 258 -0.14 18.39 20.55
CA ILE A 258 1.28 18.13 20.21
C ILE A 258 2.10 17.93 21.50
N LEU A 259 1.92 18.73 22.52
CA LEU A 259 2.62 18.60 23.80
C LEU A 259 2.25 17.31 24.55
N ALA A 260 1.02 16.82 24.36
CA ALA A 260 0.57 15.53 24.93
C ALA A 260 1.13 14.29 24.18
N MET A 261 1.69 14.45 22.97
CA MET A 261 2.31 13.34 22.25
C MET A 261 3.57 12.82 22.93
N PRO A 262 3.90 11.52 22.80
CA PRO A 262 5.20 10.99 23.19
C PRO A 262 6.37 11.70 22.45
N PRO A 263 7.55 11.85 23.08
CA PRO A 263 8.72 12.52 22.48
C PRO A 263 9.12 11.97 21.10
N SER A 264 8.99 10.65 20.90
CA SER A 264 9.28 10.01 19.60
C SER A 264 8.32 10.47 18.49
N GLN A 265 7.04 10.64 18.79
CA GLN A 265 6.04 11.14 17.84
C GLN A 265 6.25 12.63 17.57
N ARG A 266 6.57 13.46 18.58
CA ARG A 266 6.91 14.87 18.36
C ARG A 266 8.15 15.03 17.48
N LYS A 267 9.19 14.20 17.66
CA LYS A 267 10.36 14.19 16.77
C LYS A 267 9.99 13.81 15.34
N ALA A 268 9.08 12.84 15.14
CA ALA A 268 8.58 12.49 13.81
C ALA A 268 7.79 13.65 13.18
N LEU A 269 6.90 14.29 13.95
CA LEU A 269 6.18 15.48 13.52
C LEU A 269 7.12 16.64 13.17
N CYS A 270 8.18 16.85 13.95
CA CYS A 270 9.17 17.87 13.69
C CYS A 270 9.88 17.66 12.34
N ARG A 271 10.23 16.41 12.00
CA ARG A 271 10.77 16.08 10.66
C ARG A 271 9.77 16.39 9.55
N HIS A 272 8.51 16.04 9.74
CA HIS A 272 7.44 16.34 8.78
C HIS A 272 7.27 17.84 8.60
N LEU A 273 7.15 18.62 9.67
CA LEU A 273 7.02 20.08 9.62
C LEU A 273 8.22 20.75 8.92
N SER A 274 9.43 20.25 9.18
CA SER A 274 10.63 20.73 8.49
C SER A 274 10.61 20.43 6.99
N ALA A 275 10.18 19.22 6.60
CA ALA A 275 10.03 18.83 5.20
C ALA A 275 8.92 19.65 4.49
N GLU A 276 7.85 19.97 5.20
CA GLU A 276 6.77 20.83 4.72
C GLU A 276 7.14 22.34 4.69
N GLY A 277 8.35 22.70 5.12
CA GLY A 277 8.88 24.06 5.03
C GLY A 277 8.36 25.03 6.10
N TYR A 278 7.89 24.54 7.23
CA TYR A 278 7.51 25.41 8.34
C TYR A 278 8.73 26.10 8.96
N SER A 279 8.52 27.36 9.40
CA SER A 279 9.59 28.16 9.98
C SER A 279 9.97 27.69 11.40
N LEU A 280 11.20 28.01 11.81
CA LEU A 280 11.65 27.76 13.18
C LEU A 280 10.77 28.47 14.22
N GLN A 281 10.27 29.65 13.89
CA GLN A 281 9.38 30.42 14.76
C GLN A 281 8.06 29.67 15.04
N ALA A 282 7.46 29.03 14.02
CA ALA A 282 6.28 28.19 14.19
C ALA A 282 6.57 26.99 15.10
N LEU A 283 7.74 26.37 14.95
CA LEU A 283 8.15 25.22 15.78
C LEU A 283 8.42 25.63 17.24
N ARG A 284 8.98 26.80 17.48
CA ARG A 284 9.20 27.33 18.85
C ARG A 284 7.90 27.48 19.62
N TRP A 285 6.82 27.82 18.94
CA TRP A 285 5.53 27.93 19.61
C TRP A 285 4.91 26.57 19.92
N LEU A 286 5.17 25.56 19.12
CA LEU A 286 4.56 24.22 19.22
C LEU A 286 5.32 23.26 20.13
N LEU A 287 6.65 23.33 20.15
CA LEU A 287 7.50 22.34 20.79
C LEU A 287 8.01 22.80 22.15
N PRO A 288 8.32 21.88 23.06
CA PRO A 288 8.99 22.20 24.31
C PRO A 288 10.46 22.61 24.05
N ASN A 289 11.01 23.46 24.93
CA ASN A 289 12.35 24.04 24.75
C ASN A 289 13.47 23.00 24.59
N ASN A 290 13.37 21.86 25.26
CA ASN A 290 14.35 20.76 25.19
C ASN A 290 14.38 20.05 23.82
N GLU A 291 13.40 20.26 22.96
CA GLU A 291 13.35 19.69 21.61
C GLU A 291 13.74 20.69 20.52
N MET A 292 13.95 21.96 20.87
CA MET A 292 14.24 23.04 19.92
C MET A 292 15.57 22.87 19.21
N GLU A 293 16.61 22.41 19.89
CA GLU A 293 17.92 22.14 19.26
C GLU A 293 17.81 21.10 18.14
N TYR A 294 17.01 20.06 18.35
CA TYR A 294 16.73 19.06 17.32
C TYR A 294 15.99 19.67 16.11
N ALA A 295 15.00 20.53 16.35
CA ALA A 295 14.26 21.23 15.31
C ALA A 295 15.16 22.17 14.47
N GLU A 296 16.06 22.91 15.12
CA GLU A 296 17.02 23.80 14.46
C GLU A 296 17.98 23.05 13.55
N ARG A 297 18.52 21.93 14.03
CA ARG A 297 19.38 21.04 13.22
C ARG A 297 18.66 20.53 11.96
N LEU A 298 17.40 20.10 12.09
CA LEU A 298 16.61 19.60 10.96
C LEU A 298 16.37 20.69 9.90
N ILE A 299 15.90 21.87 10.31
CA ILE A 299 15.62 22.97 9.39
C ILE A 299 16.90 23.42 8.68
N THR A 300 18.02 23.51 9.41
CA THR A 300 19.30 23.90 8.83
C THR A 300 19.79 22.88 7.82
N SER A 301 19.66 21.58 8.13
CA SER A 301 20.05 20.51 7.20
C SER A 301 19.18 20.50 5.94
N HIS A 302 17.87 20.69 6.08
CA HIS A 302 16.93 20.72 4.95
C HIS A 302 17.21 21.92 4.03
N LYS A 303 17.44 23.11 4.58
CA LYS A 303 17.83 24.30 3.79
C LYS A 303 19.13 24.09 3.01
N ARG A 304 20.14 23.42 3.61
CA ARG A 304 21.40 23.09 2.92
C ARG A 304 21.16 22.12 1.75
N GLN A 305 20.33 21.09 1.94
CA GLN A 305 19.99 20.15 0.86
C GLN A 305 19.29 20.84 -0.32
N LEU A 306 18.32 21.71 -0.05
CA LEU A 306 17.63 22.48 -1.09
C LEU A 306 18.59 23.41 -1.84
N SER A 307 19.50 24.08 -1.14
CA SER A 307 20.50 24.95 -1.78
C SER A 307 21.50 24.21 -2.65
N GLN A 308 21.86 22.98 -2.28
CA GLN A 308 22.72 22.09 -3.08
C GLN A 308 22.00 21.53 -4.29
N SER A 309 20.74 21.13 -4.15
CA SER A 309 19.92 20.64 -5.27
C SER A 309 19.69 21.70 -6.33
N ASN A 310 19.42 22.95 -5.94
CA ASN A 310 19.27 24.07 -6.87
C ASN A 310 20.58 24.44 -7.59
N ARG A 311 21.76 24.25 -6.95
CA ARG A 311 23.07 24.46 -7.61
C ARG A 311 23.45 23.35 -8.59
N ALA A 312 22.91 22.15 -8.43
CA ALA A 312 23.15 21.01 -9.32
C ALA A 312 22.25 21.04 -10.58
N GLN A 313 21.25 21.90 -10.62
CA GLN A 313 20.31 22.06 -11.75
C GLN A 313 20.62 23.28 -12.63
N VAL A 314 21.60 24.10 -12.26
CA VAL A 314 22.16 25.22 -13.02
C VAL A 314 23.50 24.82 -13.61
#